data_2690243858d4d115fbe75f0e9e4838ab
#
_entry.id   2690243858d4d115fbe75f0e9e4838ab
#
_cell.length_a   1.000
_cell.length_b   1.000
_cell.length_c   1.000
_cell.angle_alpha   90.00
_cell.angle_beta   90.00
_cell.angle_gamma   90.00
#
_symmetry.space_group_name_H-M   'P 1'
#
loop_
_entity.id
_entity.type
_entity.pdbx_description
1 polymer ?
#
loop_
_entity_poly.entity_id
_entity_poly.type
_entity_poly.pdbx_seq_one_letter_code
_entity_poly.pdbx_strand_id
1 'polypeptide(L)'
;MKLLRLVLAAMFVFSVAAPARAQRYTAKQDGDVIELTDANAQMNVSVVWSMSNAWRIQVKGKDLVRTSATLADFMARPGLNGMPLLAPFANRLDETAFYANGKKYNFDLELGNVRGPIPGTGFVNGSKAWQLVEFKADGKSAWVTCRLDFYKIPQFMQQFPFAHTITMTYRVADGALEVRTRLENLSSEPMPVVIGYHPIHELPDGNRNDWTVSADARTHWIEIPQRLPTGETQPIENFFGSDRAAIQLGKYALIDDVFTDLVRDANGRATMKLIYDGKELHSILGPKYKTVLMWSTPLGGGGAGRGGGGGRGGGQGQGAAAAPMPSDPFPVDPAQGVRVAPPAVPPAEGAPAPTTKGFIAFEPMVAITNALNLSQKGVYKDLQSIPPGGSWEESFWLMTKGY
;
A
#
# COMPACT_ATOMS: atom_id res chain seq x y z
N MET A 1 60.46 66.69 -27.61
CA MET A 1 59.08 66.29 -27.46
C MET A 1 58.93 64.80 -27.84
N LYS A 2 58.92 63.90 -26.86
CA LYS A 2 58.74 62.44 -27.08
C LYS A 2 57.35 62.05 -26.62
N LEU A 3 56.49 61.61 -27.55
CA LEU A 3 55.15 61.08 -27.27
C LEU A 3 55.30 59.64 -26.73
N LEU A 4 54.80 59.45 -25.51
CA LEU A 4 54.67 58.18 -24.86
C LEU A 4 53.36 57.59 -25.26
N ARG A 5 53.31 56.50 -26.03
CA ARG A 5 52.11 55.78 -26.36
C ARG A 5 51.82 54.73 -25.28
N LEU A 6 50.75 54.91 -24.52
CA LEU A 6 50.23 53.94 -23.56
C LEU A 6 49.39 52.91 -24.35
N VAL A 7 49.80 51.63 -24.34
CA VAL A 7 48.99 50.53 -24.86
C VAL A 7 48.24 49.92 -23.69
N LEU A 8 46.91 50.10 -23.65
CA LEU A 8 46.03 49.41 -22.71
C LEU A 8 45.74 48.02 -23.25
N ALA A 9 46.25 46.97 -22.59
CA ALA A 9 45.91 45.59 -22.87
C ALA A 9 44.64 45.22 -22.07
N ALA A 10 43.51 45.08 -22.74
CA ALA A 10 42.26 44.57 -22.14
C ALA A 10 42.39 43.05 -22.00
N MET A 11 42.54 42.56 -20.76
CA MET A 11 42.41 41.13 -20.44
C MET A 11 40.93 40.76 -20.45
N PHE A 12 40.50 40.03 -21.48
CA PHE A 12 39.22 39.32 -21.49
C PHE A 12 39.33 38.07 -20.60
N VAL A 13 38.73 38.12 -19.41
CA VAL A 13 38.56 36.94 -18.56
C VAL A 13 37.40 36.14 -19.12
N PHE A 14 37.66 35.10 -19.87
CA PHE A 14 36.65 34.09 -20.23
C PHE A 14 36.31 33.28 -18.99
N SER A 15 35.18 33.62 -18.32
CA SER A 15 34.59 32.75 -17.31
C SER A 15 34.00 31.56 -18.02
N VAL A 16 34.69 30.43 -18.04
CA VAL A 16 34.14 29.13 -18.44
C VAL A 16 33.16 28.75 -17.34
N ALA A 17 31.87 28.98 -17.56
CA ALA A 17 30.81 28.45 -16.70
C ALA A 17 30.89 26.92 -16.79
N ALA A 18 31.35 26.26 -15.69
CA ALA A 18 31.25 24.82 -15.58
C ALA A 18 29.80 24.39 -15.82
N PRO A 19 29.55 23.35 -16.62
CA PRO A 19 28.18 22.89 -16.82
C PRO A 19 27.57 22.53 -15.44
N ALA A 20 26.46 23.15 -15.11
CA ALA A 20 25.72 22.84 -13.88
C ALA A 20 25.46 21.33 -13.89
N ARG A 21 26.08 20.60 -12.95
CA ARG A 21 25.87 19.15 -12.82
C ARG A 21 24.35 18.95 -12.55
N ALA A 22 23.67 18.23 -13.43
CA ALA A 22 22.25 17.98 -13.25
C ALA A 22 22.00 17.43 -11.84
N GLN A 23 21.09 18.05 -11.12
CA GLN A 23 20.79 17.66 -9.74
C GLN A 23 20.19 16.25 -9.75
N ARG A 24 20.79 15.32 -9.00
CA ARG A 24 20.35 13.93 -8.93
C ARG A 24 18.91 13.82 -8.41
N TYR A 25 18.62 14.56 -7.35
CA TYR A 25 17.29 14.55 -6.72
C TYR A 25 16.57 15.84 -6.98
N THR A 26 15.29 15.75 -7.36
CA THR A 26 14.44 16.93 -7.53
C THR A 26 13.08 16.71 -6.88
N ALA A 27 12.50 17.80 -6.37
CA ALA A 27 11.11 17.86 -5.93
C ALA A 27 10.46 19.07 -6.60
N LYS A 28 9.39 18.87 -7.34
CA LYS A 28 8.70 19.93 -8.10
C LYS A 28 7.21 19.83 -7.89
N GLN A 29 6.55 20.95 -7.78
CA GLN A 29 5.09 21.03 -7.69
C GLN A 29 4.50 21.35 -9.06
N ASP A 30 3.47 20.60 -9.43
CA ASP A 30 2.59 20.89 -10.57
C ASP A 30 1.14 20.70 -10.08
N GLY A 31 0.47 21.80 -9.78
CA GLY A 31 -0.87 21.80 -9.19
C GLY A 31 -0.95 20.97 -7.88
N ASP A 32 -1.80 19.95 -7.89
CA ASP A 32 -1.98 19.03 -6.76
C ASP A 32 -0.91 17.94 -6.65
N VAL A 33 0.01 17.88 -7.60
CA VAL A 33 1.04 16.84 -7.66
C VAL A 33 2.40 17.39 -7.25
N ILE A 34 3.10 16.62 -6.41
CA ILE A 34 4.53 16.79 -6.16
C ILE A 34 5.26 15.66 -6.88
N GLU A 35 6.14 16.01 -7.81
CA GLU A 35 7.02 15.10 -8.52
C GLU A 35 8.36 14.97 -7.79
N LEU A 36 8.68 13.75 -7.33
CA LEU A 36 9.97 13.41 -6.71
C LEU A 36 10.78 12.56 -7.68
N THR A 37 12.04 12.92 -7.91
CA THR A 37 12.90 12.22 -8.89
C THR A 37 14.23 11.81 -8.28
N ASP A 38 14.70 10.58 -8.54
CA ASP A 38 16.08 10.16 -8.51
C ASP A 38 16.55 9.90 -9.95
N ALA A 39 17.31 10.84 -10.53
CA ALA A 39 17.75 10.76 -11.92
C ALA A 39 18.69 9.57 -12.18
N ASN A 40 19.50 9.15 -11.20
CA ASN A 40 20.41 8.03 -11.35
C ASN A 40 19.67 6.69 -11.44
N ALA A 41 18.64 6.53 -10.63
CA ALA A 41 17.79 5.34 -10.66
C ALA A 41 16.68 5.42 -11.74
N GLN A 42 16.53 6.57 -12.39
CA GLN A 42 15.41 6.88 -13.27
C GLN A 42 14.05 6.60 -12.58
N MET A 43 13.98 6.93 -11.28
CA MET A 43 12.79 6.77 -10.47
C MET A 43 12.03 8.09 -10.40
N ASN A 44 10.73 8.04 -10.70
CA ASN A 44 9.79 9.15 -10.57
C ASN A 44 8.62 8.72 -9.69
N VAL A 45 8.28 9.56 -8.72
CA VAL A 45 7.14 9.34 -7.81
C VAL A 45 6.28 10.60 -7.83
N SER A 46 5.04 10.43 -8.29
CA SER A 46 4.04 11.51 -8.37
C SER A 46 3.09 11.38 -7.18
N VAL A 47 3.17 12.33 -6.25
CA VAL A 47 2.35 12.35 -5.04
C VAL A 47 1.26 13.40 -5.16
N VAL A 48 -0.01 12.96 -5.11
CA VAL A 48 -1.16 13.86 -4.95
C VAL A 48 -1.21 14.27 -3.49
N TRP A 49 -0.70 15.47 -3.19
CA TRP A 49 -0.52 15.93 -1.80
C TRP A 49 -1.87 16.14 -1.07
N SER A 50 -2.90 16.59 -1.78
CA SER A 50 -4.24 16.82 -1.20
C SER A 50 -4.94 15.53 -0.74
N MET A 51 -4.46 14.35 -1.21
CA MET A 51 -4.92 13.02 -0.79
C MET A 51 -3.83 12.23 -0.06
N SER A 52 -2.61 12.75 0.02
CA SER A 52 -1.41 12.05 0.50
C SER A 52 -1.30 10.65 -0.08
N ASN A 53 -1.26 10.55 -1.41
CA ASN A 53 -1.14 9.29 -2.13
C ASN A 53 -0.11 9.41 -3.25
N ALA A 54 0.91 8.54 -3.22
CA ALA A 54 1.81 8.35 -4.36
C ALA A 54 1.05 7.58 -5.45
N TRP A 55 0.27 8.31 -6.24
CA TRP A 55 -0.66 7.74 -7.22
C TRP A 55 0.03 7.08 -8.40
N ARG A 56 1.27 7.48 -8.69
CA ARG A 56 2.12 6.88 -9.71
C ARG A 56 3.56 6.75 -9.21
N ILE A 57 4.16 5.58 -9.40
CA ILE A 57 5.52 5.25 -9.01
C ILE A 57 6.15 4.56 -10.20
N GLN A 58 7.18 5.16 -10.80
CA GLN A 58 7.84 4.66 -12.01
C GLN A 58 9.32 4.46 -11.82
N VAL A 59 9.86 3.38 -12.42
CA VAL A 59 11.29 3.18 -12.62
C VAL A 59 11.54 2.89 -14.10
N LYS A 60 12.42 3.67 -14.73
CA LYS A 60 12.70 3.61 -16.18
C LYS A 60 11.41 3.66 -17.03
N GLY A 61 10.46 4.51 -16.62
CA GLY A 61 9.17 4.70 -17.31
C GLY A 61 8.15 3.59 -17.12
N LYS A 62 8.41 2.55 -16.30
CA LYS A 62 7.47 1.47 -16.01
C LYS A 62 6.78 1.71 -14.66
N ASP A 63 5.47 1.64 -14.63
CA ASP A 63 4.68 1.74 -13.39
C ASP A 63 4.96 0.51 -12.49
N LEU A 64 5.19 0.75 -11.20
CA LEU A 64 5.42 -0.28 -10.19
C LEU A 64 4.17 -0.64 -9.41
N VAL A 65 3.17 0.21 -9.47
CA VAL A 65 1.88 0.03 -8.78
C VAL A 65 0.74 0.32 -9.75
N ARG A 66 -0.43 -0.26 -9.47
CA ARG A 66 -1.65 0.07 -10.19
C ARG A 66 -1.90 1.58 -10.12
N THR A 67 -2.17 2.18 -11.27
CA THR A 67 -2.48 3.61 -11.37
C THR A 67 -3.65 3.83 -12.32
N SER A 68 -4.36 4.95 -12.15
CA SER A 68 -5.39 5.39 -13.09
C SER A 68 -4.75 5.88 -14.38
N ALA A 69 -5.50 5.83 -15.49
CA ALA A 69 -5.02 6.30 -16.80
C ALA A 69 -4.62 7.78 -16.76
N THR A 70 -5.41 8.60 -16.08
CA THR A 70 -5.16 10.04 -15.93
C THR A 70 -5.23 10.46 -14.45
N LEU A 71 -4.62 11.61 -14.13
CA LEU A 71 -4.74 12.24 -12.81
C LEU A 71 -6.20 12.59 -12.50
N ALA A 72 -6.97 13.05 -13.49
CA ALA A 72 -8.37 13.40 -13.33
C ALA A 72 -9.22 12.17 -12.92
N ASP A 73 -8.97 11.01 -13.54
CA ASP A 73 -9.65 9.76 -13.17
C ASP A 73 -9.28 9.33 -11.73
N PHE A 74 -8.00 9.46 -11.38
CA PHE A 74 -7.54 9.19 -10.02
C PHE A 74 -8.20 10.12 -8.99
N MET A 75 -8.19 11.43 -9.24
CA MET A 75 -8.80 12.42 -8.34
C MET A 75 -10.31 12.25 -8.18
N ALA A 76 -10.99 11.75 -9.21
CA ALA A 76 -12.42 11.47 -9.17
C ALA A 76 -12.73 10.15 -8.41
N ARG A 77 -11.91 9.13 -8.59
CA ARG A 77 -12.13 7.77 -8.03
C ARG A 77 -10.79 7.09 -7.74
N PRO A 78 -10.11 7.47 -6.64
CA PRO A 78 -8.80 6.91 -6.31
C PRO A 78 -8.84 5.38 -6.11
N GLY A 79 -9.90 4.83 -5.51
CA GLY A 79 -10.01 3.41 -5.24
C GLY A 79 -8.75 2.87 -4.53
N LEU A 80 -8.21 1.75 -5.02
CA LEU A 80 -6.95 1.17 -4.55
C LEU A 80 -5.79 1.44 -5.52
N ASN A 81 -5.78 2.60 -6.19
CA ASN A 81 -4.67 3.00 -7.06
C ASN A 81 -3.57 3.71 -6.26
N GLY A 82 -2.33 3.58 -6.73
CA GLY A 82 -1.16 4.17 -6.09
C GLY A 82 -0.80 3.48 -4.79
N MET A 83 -0.61 4.30 -3.74
CA MET A 83 -0.21 3.88 -2.39
C MET A 83 -1.28 4.27 -1.38
N PRO A 84 -2.48 3.65 -1.40
CA PRO A 84 -3.56 4.05 -0.50
C PRO A 84 -3.24 3.70 0.95
N LEU A 85 -3.40 4.68 1.84
CA LEU A 85 -3.39 4.47 3.29
C LEU A 85 -4.73 3.91 3.74
N LEU A 86 -4.71 2.77 4.41
CA LEU A 86 -5.86 2.15 5.06
C LEU A 86 -5.89 2.60 6.53
N ALA A 87 -6.71 3.59 6.84
CA ALA A 87 -6.83 4.18 8.17
C ALA A 87 -8.29 4.58 8.45
N PRO A 88 -8.72 4.61 9.73
CA PRO A 88 -7.97 4.30 10.94
C PRO A 88 -7.76 2.80 11.18
N PHE A 89 -8.34 1.93 10.35
CA PHE A 89 -8.11 0.49 10.39
C PHE A 89 -7.83 -0.06 8.99
N ALA A 90 -6.94 -1.05 8.92
CA ALA A 90 -6.64 -1.79 7.70
C ALA A 90 -7.55 -3.01 7.59
N ASN A 91 -7.87 -3.35 6.34
CA ASN A 91 -8.64 -4.53 5.98
C ASN A 91 -10.03 -4.57 6.66
N ARG A 92 -10.56 -5.73 7.06
CA ARG A 92 -11.97 -5.97 7.43
C ARG A 92 -12.17 -6.07 8.93
N LEU A 93 -13.39 -5.72 9.39
CA LEU A 93 -13.89 -6.00 10.74
C LEU A 93 -15.07 -6.97 10.64
N ASP A 94 -15.28 -7.81 11.65
CA ASP A 94 -16.32 -8.86 11.69
C ASP A 94 -17.71 -8.33 12.08
N GLU A 95 -17.78 -7.09 12.54
CA GLU A 95 -19.05 -6.42 12.86
C GLU A 95 -18.99 -4.92 12.54
N THR A 96 -20.13 -4.25 12.53
CA THR A 96 -20.22 -2.79 12.33
C THR A 96 -19.82 -1.99 13.57
N ALA A 97 -18.79 -2.48 14.25
CA ALA A 97 -18.23 -1.89 15.45
C ALA A 97 -16.77 -2.34 15.62
N PHE A 98 -16.08 -1.66 16.50
CA PHE A 98 -14.75 -2.08 16.99
C PHE A 98 -14.64 -1.90 18.50
N TYR A 99 -13.62 -2.51 19.09
CA TYR A 99 -13.34 -2.40 20.52
C TYR A 99 -11.96 -1.78 20.76
N ALA A 100 -11.91 -0.89 21.74
CA ALA A 100 -10.67 -0.32 22.23
C ALA A 100 -10.86 0.09 23.71
N ASN A 101 -9.81 -0.08 24.54
CA ASN A 101 -9.83 0.27 25.96
C ASN A 101 -11.01 -0.34 26.75
N GLY A 102 -11.44 -1.56 26.38
CA GLY A 102 -12.59 -2.24 27.00
C GLY A 102 -13.97 -1.66 26.63
N LYS A 103 -14.03 -0.74 25.67
CA LYS A 103 -15.27 -0.11 25.19
C LYS A 103 -15.61 -0.56 23.79
N LYS A 104 -16.91 -0.68 23.49
CA LYS A 104 -17.44 -0.90 22.13
C LYS A 104 -17.76 0.44 21.47
N TYR A 105 -17.31 0.60 20.23
CA TYR A 105 -17.57 1.77 19.38
C TYR A 105 -18.33 1.32 18.13
N ASN A 106 -19.61 1.71 18.03
CA ASN A 106 -20.43 1.39 16.86
C ASN A 106 -20.18 2.39 15.75
N PHE A 107 -20.11 1.91 14.50
CA PHE A 107 -20.07 2.80 13.34
C PHE A 107 -21.47 3.32 13.01
N ASP A 108 -21.53 4.59 12.65
CA ASP A 108 -22.72 5.20 12.06
C ASP A 108 -22.67 4.99 10.53
N LEU A 109 -23.47 4.05 10.04
CA LEU A 109 -23.51 3.73 8.61
C LEU A 109 -24.20 4.79 7.76
N GLU A 110 -24.97 5.70 8.37
CA GLU A 110 -25.67 6.78 7.67
C GLU A 110 -24.69 7.85 7.17
N LEU A 111 -23.51 7.96 7.79
CA LEU A 111 -22.44 8.84 7.30
C LEU A 111 -21.84 8.41 5.94
N GLY A 112 -22.06 7.16 5.52
CA GLY A 112 -21.67 6.63 4.21
C GLY A 112 -20.16 6.41 4.01
N ASN A 113 -19.31 6.77 4.98
CA ASN A 113 -17.86 6.57 4.93
C ASN A 113 -17.42 5.21 5.48
N VAL A 114 -18.29 4.49 6.19
CA VAL A 114 -18.14 3.09 6.58
C VAL A 114 -19.31 2.29 5.98
N ARG A 115 -19.03 1.10 5.50
CA ARG A 115 -20.04 0.23 4.86
C ARG A 115 -20.14 -1.08 5.63
N GLY A 116 -21.37 -1.46 5.96
CA GLY A 116 -21.67 -2.73 6.61
C GLY A 116 -22.01 -3.84 5.61
N PRO A 117 -22.25 -5.07 6.07
CA PRO A 117 -22.11 -5.55 7.45
C PRO A 117 -20.68 -5.84 7.90
N ILE A 118 -19.72 -5.93 6.94
CA ILE A 118 -18.30 -6.17 7.18
C ILE A 118 -17.53 -4.91 6.73
N PRO A 119 -17.29 -3.95 7.65
CA PRO A 119 -16.49 -2.76 7.33
C PRO A 119 -15.10 -3.12 6.84
N GLY A 120 -14.60 -2.41 5.83
CA GLY A 120 -13.29 -2.71 5.27
C GLY A 120 -12.50 -1.47 4.88
N THR A 121 -11.17 -1.58 4.93
CA THR A 121 -10.16 -0.63 4.41
C THR A 121 -10.15 0.77 5.04
N GLY A 122 -10.83 0.97 6.17
CA GLY A 122 -10.95 2.28 6.80
C GLY A 122 -11.69 3.29 5.92
N PHE A 123 -11.51 4.59 6.15
CA PHE A 123 -12.26 5.64 5.44
C PHE A 123 -11.44 6.92 5.16
N VAL A 124 -10.13 6.90 5.40
CA VAL A 124 -9.24 8.05 5.15
C VAL A 124 -8.80 8.11 3.69
N ASN A 125 -8.69 6.97 3.03
CA ASN A 125 -8.27 6.91 1.62
C ASN A 125 -9.21 7.73 0.72
N GLY A 126 -8.63 8.59 -0.12
CA GLY A 126 -9.38 9.50 -1.00
C GLY A 126 -9.86 10.79 -0.32
N SER A 127 -9.63 10.97 0.98
CA SER A 127 -9.89 12.25 1.65
C SER A 127 -9.00 13.36 1.06
N LYS A 128 -9.61 14.50 0.73
CA LYS A 128 -8.91 15.71 0.25
C LYS A 128 -8.57 16.69 1.36
N ALA A 129 -8.65 16.25 2.62
CA ALA A 129 -8.40 17.10 3.78
C ALA A 129 -6.94 17.18 4.21
N TRP A 130 -6.04 16.56 3.45
CA TRP A 130 -4.62 16.62 3.70
C TRP A 130 -4.04 17.99 3.38
N GLN A 131 -3.03 18.38 4.12
CA GLN A 131 -2.31 19.64 4.00
C GLN A 131 -0.88 19.36 3.57
N LEU A 132 -0.38 20.11 2.59
CA LEU A 132 1.02 20.08 2.21
C LEU A 132 1.83 20.78 3.30
N VAL A 133 2.76 20.08 3.94
CA VAL A 133 3.66 20.63 4.97
C VAL A 133 4.93 21.18 4.33
N GLU A 134 5.60 20.35 3.53
CA GLU A 134 6.78 20.74 2.79
C GLU A 134 7.06 19.78 1.63
N PHE A 135 7.81 20.24 0.65
CA PHE A 135 8.51 19.39 -0.30
C PHE A 135 9.89 19.97 -0.60
N LYS A 136 10.90 19.14 -0.67
CA LYS A 136 12.30 19.57 -0.82
C LYS A 136 13.10 18.49 -1.52
N ALA A 137 14.27 18.91 -2.04
CA ALA A 137 15.33 18.00 -2.47
C ALA A 137 16.68 18.53 -1.99
N ASP A 138 17.57 17.61 -1.67
CA ASP A 138 18.96 17.89 -1.31
C ASP A 138 19.92 16.98 -2.09
N GLY A 139 21.18 16.97 -1.74
CA GLY A 139 22.20 16.10 -2.38
C GLY A 139 22.02 14.60 -2.10
N LYS A 140 21.06 14.20 -1.24
CA LYS A 140 20.88 12.82 -0.77
C LYS A 140 19.49 12.25 -1.08
N SER A 141 18.46 13.09 -1.24
CA SER A 141 17.07 12.65 -1.42
C SER A 141 16.15 13.75 -1.92
N ALA A 142 14.96 13.38 -2.37
CA ALA A 142 13.83 14.27 -2.58
C ALA A 142 12.65 13.75 -1.76
N TRP A 143 11.87 14.66 -1.14
CA TRP A 143 10.72 14.25 -0.32
C TRP A 143 9.57 15.25 -0.36
N VAL A 144 8.38 14.76 0.01
CA VAL A 144 7.19 15.55 0.31
C VAL A 144 6.59 15.04 1.61
N THR A 145 6.13 15.96 2.45
CA THR A 145 5.43 15.67 3.70
C THR A 145 4.04 16.27 3.65
N CYS A 146 3.04 15.43 3.94
CA CYS A 146 1.63 15.81 4.05
C CYS A 146 1.11 15.49 5.45
N ARG A 147 0.13 16.25 5.94
CA ARG A 147 -0.48 16.08 7.26
C ARG A 147 -2.00 16.08 7.15
N LEU A 148 -2.64 15.20 7.88
CA LEU A 148 -4.08 15.19 8.11
C LEU A 148 -4.35 15.43 9.59
N ASP A 149 -5.07 16.51 9.89
CA ASP A 149 -5.60 16.79 11.23
C ASP A 149 -6.93 16.02 11.38
N PHE A 150 -6.84 14.71 11.63
CA PHE A 150 -7.99 13.80 11.72
C PHE A 150 -9.05 14.32 12.69
N TYR A 151 -8.61 14.88 13.84
CA TYR A 151 -9.47 15.43 14.89
C TYR A 151 -10.32 16.62 14.45
N LYS A 152 -10.00 17.27 13.34
CA LYS A 152 -10.76 18.39 12.77
C LYS A 152 -11.90 17.96 11.85
N ILE A 153 -12.04 16.66 11.57
CA ILE A 153 -13.03 16.15 10.63
C ILE A 153 -14.15 15.46 11.44
N PRO A 154 -15.33 16.09 11.62
CA PRO A 154 -16.38 15.57 12.49
C PRO A 154 -16.83 14.15 12.13
N GLN A 155 -17.00 13.86 10.83
CA GLN A 155 -17.40 12.53 10.37
C GLN A 155 -16.35 11.45 10.70
N PHE A 156 -15.06 11.80 10.73
CA PHE A 156 -14.01 10.88 11.11
C PHE A 156 -14.01 10.63 12.61
N MET A 157 -14.13 11.69 13.39
CA MET A 157 -14.21 11.62 14.85
C MET A 157 -15.46 10.88 15.35
N GLN A 158 -16.58 10.94 14.61
CA GLN A 158 -17.78 10.19 14.94
C GLN A 158 -17.58 8.68 14.75
N GLN A 159 -16.80 8.27 13.73
CA GLN A 159 -16.50 6.87 13.46
C GLN A 159 -15.34 6.32 14.31
N PHE A 160 -14.34 7.12 14.62
CA PHE A 160 -13.15 6.70 15.37
C PHE A 160 -12.75 7.82 16.34
N PRO A 161 -13.32 7.83 17.56
CA PRO A 161 -13.28 9.00 18.48
C PRO A 161 -11.96 9.14 19.24
N PHE A 162 -10.84 8.93 18.55
CA PHE A 162 -9.51 9.22 19.06
C PHE A 162 -8.94 10.42 18.30
N ALA A 163 -8.85 11.57 18.97
CA ALA A 163 -8.27 12.76 18.38
C ALA A 163 -6.79 12.51 18.06
N HIS A 164 -6.41 12.65 16.80
CA HIS A 164 -5.04 12.40 16.37
C HIS A 164 -4.69 13.14 15.09
N THR A 165 -3.41 13.14 14.76
CA THR A 165 -2.91 13.60 13.46
C THR A 165 -2.19 12.46 12.76
N ILE A 166 -2.20 12.50 11.43
CA ILE A 166 -1.46 11.59 10.57
C ILE A 166 -0.50 12.42 9.73
N THR A 167 0.80 12.18 9.85
CA THR A 167 1.81 12.79 8.98
C THR A 167 2.44 11.73 8.11
N MET A 168 2.43 11.94 6.80
CA MET A 168 3.05 11.04 5.83
C MET A 168 4.18 11.75 5.10
N THR A 169 5.33 11.07 4.99
CA THR A 169 6.45 11.53 4.19
C THR A 169 6.77 10.47 3.14
N TYR A 170 6.75 10.89 1.88
CA TYR A 170 7.26 10.14 0.75
C TYR A 170 8.65 10.64 0.43
N ARG A 171 9.65 9.76 0.44
CA ARG A 171 11.05 10.12 0.22
C ARG A 171 11.69 9.19 -0.80
N VAL A 172 12.26 9.77 -1.84
CA VAL A 172 13.04 9.05 -2.85
C VAL A 172 14.52 9.22 -2.55
N ALA A 173 15.23 8.10 -2.37
CA ALA A 173 16.66 8.06 -2.14
C ALA A 173 17.24 6.73 -2.64
N ASP A 174 18.37 6.78 -3.34
CA ASP A 174 19.12 5.59 -3.80
C ASP A 174 18.27 4.52 -4.50
N GLY A 175 17.34 4.97 -5.35
CA GLY A 175 16.46 4.10 -6.11
C GLY A 175 15.36 3.40 -5.28
N ALA A 176 15.11 3.88 -4.06
CA ALA A 176 14.03 3.40 -3.21
C ALA A 176 13.05 4.54 -2.88
N LEU A 177 11.77 4.21 -2.83
CA LEU A 177 10.73 5.03 -2.23
C LEU A 177 10.51 4.59 -0.78
N GLU A 178 10.78 5.46 0.17
CA GLU A 178 10.36 5.33 1.57
C GLU A 178 8.99 5.98 1.76
N VAL A 179 8.07 5.28 2.42
CA VAL A 179 6.80 5.81 2.91
C VAL A 179 6.84 5.75 4.43
N ARG A 180 6.96 6.91 5.07
CA ARG A 180 7.00 7.05 6.53
C ARG A 180 5.71 7.64 7.02
N THR A 181 5.15 7.03 8.06
CA THR A 181 3.91 7.47 8.70
C THR A 181 4.14 7.73 10.17
N ARG A 182 3.71 8.89 10.62
CA ARG A 182 3.68 9.27 12.04
C ARG A 182 2.26 9.56 12.47
N LEU A 183 1.84 8.96 13.56
CA LEU A 183 0.58 9.21 14.25
C LEU A 183 0.89 9.92 15.58
N GLU A 184 0.13 10.95 15.92
CA GLU A 184 0.21 11.64 17.22
C GLU A 184 -1.15 11.58 17.90
N ASN A 185 -1.22 10.91 19.03
CA ASN A 185 -2.44 10.79 19.82
C ASN A 185 -2.67 12.06 20.66
N LEU A 186 -3.71 12.79 20.33
CA LEU A 186 -4.15 14.00 21.02
C LEU A 186 -5.35 13.72 21.94
N SER A 187 -5.81 12.46 22.03
CA SER A 187 -6.91 12.08 22.91
C SER A 187 -6.41 11.84 24.35
N SER A 188 -7.34 11.79 25.29
CA SER A 188 -7.08 11.46 26.70
C SER A 188 -6.96 9.96 26.99
N GLU A 189 -7.19 9.10 25.97
CA GLU A 189 -7.15 7.66 26.10
C GLU A 189 -6.07 7.06 25.19
N PRO A 190 -5.52 5.86 25.47
CA PRO A 190 -4.66 5.17 24.53
C PRO A 190 -5.36 4.91 23.20
N MET A 191 -4.73 5.26 22.09
CA MET A 191 -5.27 5.07 20.74
C MET A 191 -4.70 3.81 20.11
N PRO A 192 -5.53 2.84 19.66
CA PRO A 192 -5.03 1.66 18.97
C PRO A 192 -4.46 2.01 17.60
N VAL A 193 -3.42 1.28 17.16
CA VAL A 193 -2.77 1.47 15.86
C VAL A 193 -2.98 0.21 15.01
N VAL A 194 -3.85 0.33 14.03
CA VAL A 194 -4.22 -0.77 13.12
C VAL A 194 -4.27 -0.33 11.65
N ILE A 195 -3.42 0.61 11.30
CA ILE A 195 -3.31 1.10 9.91
C ILE A 195 -2.55 0.12 9.01
N GLY A 196 -2.70 0.30 7.71
CA GLY A 196 -1.97 -0.43 6.69
C GLY A 196 -1.93 0.31 5.36
N TYR A 197 -1.35 -0.35 4.36
CA TYR A 197 -1.25 0.16 2.99
C TYR A 197 -1.63 -0.95 2.01
N HIS A 198 -2.09 -0.56 0.82
CA HIS A 198 -2.57 -1.52 -0.17
C HIS A 198 -1.94 -1.28 -1.57
N PRO A 199 -0.60 -1.31 -1.69
CA PRO A 199 0.04 -1.22 -2.99
C PRO A 199 -0.27 -2.47 -3.83
N ILE A 200 -0.83 -2.27 -5.03
CA ILE A 200 -1.11 -3.34 -5.97
C ILE A 200 -0.09 -3.28 -7.08
N HIS A 201 0.74 -4.30 -7.20
CA HIS A 201 1.74 -4.42 -8.26
C HIS A 201 1.13 -5.12 -9.47
N GLU A 202 0.86 -4.34 -10.52
CA GLU A 202 0.44 -4.82 -11.83
C GLU A 202 1.59 -4.60 -12.80
N LEU A 203 2.17 -5.70 -13.28
CA LEU A 203 3.25 -5.58 -14.24
C LEU A 203 2.67 -5.59 -15.66
N PRO A 204 3.01 -4.58 -16.48
CA PRO A 204 2.46 -4.47 -17.82
C PRO A 204 2.90 -5.61 -18.74
N ASP A 205 4.07 -6.19 -18.45
CA ASP A 205 4.70 -7.23 -19.24
C ASP A 205 4.73 -8.54 -18.45
N GLY A 206 4.30 -9.64 -19.08
CA GLY A 206 4.41 -10.96 -18.53
C GLY A 206 3.09 -11.58 -18.07
N ASN A 207 3.16 -12.88 -17.83
CA ASN A 207 2.08 -13.69 -17.34
C ASN A 207 2.22 -13.85 -15.82
N ARG A 208 1.18 -13.50 -15.06
CA ARG A 208 1.17 -13.62 -13.58
C ARG A 208 1.54 -15.03 -13.13
N ASN A 209 1.17 -16.05 -13.88
CA ASN A 209 1.45 -17.43 -13.50
C ASN A 209 2.94 -17.79 -13.54
N ASP A 210 3.75 -17.01 -14.26
CA ASP A 210 5.21 -17.17 -14.31
C ASP A 210 5.93 -16.37 -13.21
N TRP A 211 5.19 -15.58 -12.42
CA TRP A 211 5.79 -14.80 -11.35
C TRP A 211 6.08 -15.67 -10.15
N THR A 212 7.21 -15.37 -9.51
CA THR A 212 7.62 -15.97 -8.25
C THR A 212 7.58 -14.90 -7.17
N VAL A 213 7.11 -15.25 -5.99
CA VAL A 213 7.19 -14.37 -4.83
C VAL A 213 7.99 -15.03 -3.71
N SER A 214 8.64 -14.19 -2.90
CA SER A 214 9.27 -14.59 -1.65
C SER A 214 8.52 -13.90 -0.52
N ALA A 215 8.16 -14.67 0.52
CA ALA A 215 7.44 -14.19 1.69
C ALA A 215 8.27 -14.42 2.95
N ASP A 216 8.85 -13.36 3.50
CA ASP A 216 9.57 -13.40 4.77
C ASP A 216 8.59 -13.42 5.97
N ALA A 217 7.84 -14.52 6.10
CA ALA A 217 6.90 -14.77 7.18
C ALA A 217 6.96 -16.24 7.61
N ARG A 218 6.48 -16.56 8.82
CA ARG A 218 6.45 -17.93 9.35
C ARG A 218 5.05 -18.43 9.62
N THR A 219 4.11 -17.56 9.90
CA THR A 219 2.78 -17.91 10.39
C THR A 219 1.70 -17.44 9.42
N HIS A 220 0.82 -18.33 9.03
CA HIS A 220 -0.40 -18.08 8.28
C HIS A 220 -1.60 -18.11 9.24
N TRP A 221 -2.48 -17.10 9.16
CA TRP A 221 -3.73 -17.05 9.89
C TRP A 221 -4.82 -17.74 9.10
N ILE A 222 -5.51 -18.73 9.71
CA ILE A 222 -6.61 -19.45 9.10
C ILE A 222 -7.83 -18.52 9.04
N GLU A 223 -8.44 -18.41 7.89
CA GLU A 223 -9.55 -17.50 7.63
C GLU A 223 -10.83 -18.24 7.24
N ILE A 224 -11.97 -17.67 7.65
CA ILE A 224 -13.29 -18.04 7.11
C ILE A 224 -13.45 -17.49 5.67
N PRO A 225 -14.49 -17.93 4.90
CA PRO A 225 -14.70 -17.45 3.52
C PRO A 225 -14.83 -15.94 3.36
N GLN A 226 -15.26 -15.22 4.41
CA GLN A 226 -15.36 -13.75 4.45
C GLN A 226 -14.02 -13.04 4.61
N ARG A 227 -12.90 -13.78 4.63
CA ARG A 227 -11.55 -13.26 4.82
C ARG A 227 -11.33 -12.61 6.19
N LEU A 228 -11.86 -13.25 7.19
CA LEU A 228 -11.69 -12.87 8.60
C LEU A 228 -10.94 -14.00 9.32
N PRO A 229 -9.85 -13.71 10.03
CA PRO A 229 -9.12 -14.69 10.80
C PRO A 229 -10.00 -15.36 11.87
N THR A 230 -9.90 -16.70 11.97
CA THR A 230 -10.60 -17.49 12.99
C THR A 230 -10.00 -17.35 14.38
N GLY A 231 -8.74 -16.95 14.44
CA GLY A 231 -7.90 -17.00 15.64
C GLY A 231 -6.93 -18.18 15.64
N GLU A 232 -7.12 -19.14 14.74
CA GLU A 232 -6.20 -20.25 14.55
C GLU A 232 -5.09 -19.87 13.57
N THR A 233 -3.92 -20.45 13.77
CA THR A 233 -2.74 -20.23 12.93
C THR A 233 -2.08 -21.54 12.57
N GLN A 234 -1.30 -21.52 11.50
CA GLN A 234 -0.47 -22.63 11.06
C GLN A 234 0.88 -22.14 10.51
N PRO A 235 1.91 -23.01 10.43
CA PRO A 235 3.12 -22.68 9.70
C PRO A 235 2.83 -22.28 8.26
N ILE A 236 3.53 -21.28 7.73
CA ILE A 236 3.36 -20.80 6.35
C ILE A 236 3.61 -21.91 5.33
N GLU A 237 4.46 -22.89 5.66
CA GLU A 237 4.78 -24.05 4.85
C GLU A 237 3.55 -24.94 4.60
N ASN A 238 2.58 -24.94 5.51
CA ASN A 238 1.31 -25.68 5.31
C ASN A 238 0.44 -25.00 4.24
N PHE A 239 0.66 -23.72 4.00
CA PHE A 239 -0.08 -22.93 2.99
C PHE A 239 0.65 -22.89 1.65
N PHE A 240 1.94 -22.57 1.63
CA PHE A 240 2.73 -22.40 0.41
C PHE A 240 3.65 -23.57 0.08
N GLY A 241 3.76 -24.58 0.95
CA GLY A 241 4.78 -25.62 0.83
C GLY A 241 6.13 -25.16 1.40
N SER A 242 7.15 -26.00 1.28
CA SER A 242 8.44 -25.83 1.96
C SER A 242 9.27 -24.65 1.42
N ASP A 243 9.03 -24.20 0.20
CA ASP A 243 9.85 -23.15 -0.45
C ASP A 243 9.12 -21.79 -0.48
N ARG A 244 9.09 -21.15 0.69
CA ARG A 244 8.56 -19.78 0.83
C ARG A 244 9.43 -18.70 0.17
N ALA A 245 10.65 -19.02 -0.25
CA ALA A 245 11.52 -18.10 -0.95
C ALA A 245 11.24 -18.06 -2.46
N ALA A 246 10.51 -19.06 -2.99
CA ALA A 246 10.25 -19.21 -4.41
C ALA A 246 8.80 -19.69 -4.69
N ILE A 247 7.82 -19.02 -4.11
CA ILE A 247 6.39 -19.34 -4.29
C ILE A 247 5.96 -18.96 -5.71
N GLN A 248 5.58 -19.95 -6.52
CA GLN A 248 5.10 -19.76 -7.88
C GLN A 248 3.62 -19.36 -7.90
N LEU A 249 3.28 -18.16 -8.32
CA LEU A 249 1.90 -17.65 -8.28
C LEU A 249 0.94 -18.45 -9.17
N GLY A 250 1.43 -19.08 -10.24
CA GLY A 250 0.63 -19.93 -11.11
C GLY A 250 -0.01 -21.14 -10.41
N LYS A 251 0.50 -21.53 -9.25
CA LYS A 251 -0.08 -22.63 -8.45
C LYS A 251 -1.32 -22.20 -7.66
N TYR A 252 -1.62 -20.89 -7.58
CA TYR A 252 -2.68 -20.34 -6.73
C TYR A 252 -3.65 -19.51 -7.57
N ALA A 253 -4.92 -19.93 -7.59
CA ALA A 253 -5.99 -19.16 -8.25
C ALA A 253 -6.28 -17.85 -7.51
N LEU A 254 -6.19 -17.88 -6.18
CA LEU A 254 -6.40 -16.73 -5.30
C LEU A 254 -5.51 -16.88 -4.07
N ILE A 255 -4.83 -15.80 -3.73
CA ILE A 255 -4.25 -15.55 -2.42
C ILE A 255 -4.95 -14.28 -1.91
N ASP A 256 -5.48 -14.30 -0.70
CA ASP A 256 -6.05 -13.13 0.00
C ASP A 256 -5.97 -13.46 1.49
N ASP A 257 -4.73 -13.55 2.00
CA ASP A 257 -4.42 -14.20 3.27
C ASP A 257 -3.42 -13.38 4.09
N VAL A 258 -3.52 -13.54 5.41
CA VAL A 258 -2.75 -12.79 6.42
C VAL A 258 -1.60 -13.63 6.95
N PHE A 259 -0.40 -13.01 6.98
CA PHE A 259 0.83 -13.64 7.47
C PHE A 259 1.50 -12.77 8.53
N THR A 260 2.04 -13.44 9.57
CA THR A 260 2.74 -12.82 10.70
C THR A 260 4.08 -13.51 10.99
N ASP A 261 4.70 -13.18 12.12
CA ASP A 261 6.03 -13.66 12.51
C ASP A 261 7.05 -13.43 11.39
N LEU A 262 7.11 -12.16 10.96
CA LEU A 262 7.94 -11.75 9.84
C LEU A 262 9.41 -12.02 10.13
N VAL A 263 10.09 -12.67 9.19
CA VAL A 263 11.54 -12.93 9.24
C VAL A 263 12.26 -11.61 8.95
N ARG A 264 13.11 -11.20 9.88
CA ARG A 264 13.72 -9.88 9.83
C ARG A 264 15.24 -9.96 9.67
N ASP A 265 15.77 -9.00 8.91
CA ASP A 265 17.20 -8.78 8.81
C ASP A 265 17.79 -8.16 10.10
N ALA A 266 19.10 -7.89 10.10
CA ALA A 266 19.81 -7.27 11.22
C ALA A 266 19.29 -5.85 11.57
N ASN A 267 18.59 -5.18 10.67
CA ASN A 267 17.98 -3.87 10.88
C ASN A 267 16.50 -3.98 11.33
N GLY A 268 16.00 -5.17 11.58
CA GLY A 268 14.62 -5.45 11.97
C GLY A 268 13.62 -5.36 10.81
N ARG A 269 14.06 -5.40 9.55
CA ARG A 269 13.23 -5.28 8.35
C ARG A 269 12.88 -6.65 7.79
N ALA A 270 11.65 -6.81 7.33
CA ALA A 270 11.19 -7.99 6.57
C ALA A 270 10.99 -7.61 5.10
N THR A 271 11.29 -8.51 4.17
CA THR A 271 11.24 -8.22 2.74
C THR A 271 10.33 -9.20 2.02
N MET A 272 9.28 -8.70 1.38
CA MET A 272 8.48 -9.43 0.40
C MET A 272 9.01 -9.10 -0.98
N LYS A 273 9.14 -10.11 -1.85
CA LYS A 273 9.68 -9.92 -3.20
C LYS A 273 8.71 -10.44 -4.25
N LEU A 274 8.56 -9.67 -5.31
CA LEU A 274 8.02 -10.13 -6.58
C LEU A 274 9.19 -10.30 -7.55
N ILE A 275 9.32 -11.49 -8.13
CA ILE A 275 10.43 -11.86 -9.01
C ILE A 275 9.85 -12.30 -10.36
N TYR A 276 10.33 -11.70 -11.44
CA TYR A 276 9.92 -12.03 -12.80
C TYR A 276 10.97 -11.54 -13.80
N ASP A 277 11.24 -12.32 -14.83
CA ASP A 277 12.14 -11.96 -15.94
C ASP A 277 13.48 -11.34 -15.47
N GLY A 278 14.09 -11.94 -14.44
CA GLY A 278 15.36 -11.46 -13.85
C GLY A 278 15.25 -10.13 -13.09
N LYS A 279 14.06 -9.60 -12.90
CA LYS A 279 13.77 -8.36 -12.15
C LYS A 279 13.15 -8.70 -10.81
N GLU A 280 13.41 -7.85 -9.82
CA GLU A 280 12.83 -7.97 -8.48
C GLU A 280 12.17 -6.64 -8.07
N LEU A 281 10.97 -6.72 -7.51
CA LEU A 281 10.32 -5.64 -6.77
C LEU A 281 10.27 -6.04 -5.31
N HIS A 282 10.84 -5.22 -4.44
CA HIS A 282 10.90 -5.46 -3.01
C HIS A 282 9.93 -4.53 -2.28
N SER A 283 9.07 -5.09 -1.44
CA SER A 283 8.34 -4.40 -0.39
C SER A 283 9.01 -4.70 0.94
N ILE A 284 9.65 -3.70 1.53
CA ILE A 284 10.48 -3.83 2.73
C ILE A 284 9.73 -3.19 3.90
N LEU A 285 9.40 -3.97 4.92
CA LEU A 285 8.58 -3.57 6.06
C LEU A 285 9.46 -3.29 7.27
N GLY A 286 9.29 -2.12 7.89
CA GLY A 286 9.93 -1.77 9.15
C GLY A 286 9.40 -2.57 10.34
N PRO A 287 10.09 -2.52 11.49
CA PRO A 287 9.86 -3.42 12.62
C PRO A 287 8.48 -3.32 13.28
N LYS A 288 7.79 -2.19 13.14
CA LYS A 288 6.44 -2.04 13.72
C LYS A 288 5.31 -2.54 12.83
N TYR A 289 5.54 -2.76 11.52
CA TYR A 289 4.63 -3.54 10.69
C TYR A 289 4.78 -5.02 11.08
N LYS A 290 3.78 -5.58 11.75
CA LYS A 290 3.81 -6.96 12.27
C LYS A 290 3.23 -7.98 11.30
N THR A 291 2.55 -7.49 10.27
CA THR A 291 1.72 -8.28 9.38
C THR A 291 1.98 -7.89 7.94
N VAL A 292 1.94 -8.86 7.06
CA VAL A 292 1.72 -8.66 5.62
C VAL A 292 0.46 -9.41 5.22
N LEU A 293 -0.47 -8.74 4.53
CA LEU A 293 -1.50 -9.41 3.77
C LEU A 293 -1.00 -9.55 2.34
N MET A 294 -1.14 -10.75 1.78
CA MET A 294 -0.84 -11.00 0.37
C MET A 294 -2.14 -11.21 -0.37
N TRP A 295 -2.37 -10.40 -1.42
CA TRP A 295 -3.53 -10.55 -2.28
C TRP A 295 -3.11 -10.66 -3.74
N SER A 296 -3.48 -11.75 -4.39
CA SER A 296 -3.12 -12.02 -5.78
C SER A 296 -4.18 -12.87 -6.47
N THR A 297 -4.59 -12.47 -7.68
CA THR A 297 -5.46 -13.24 -8.57
C THR A 297 -5.13 -12.96 -10.04
N PRO A 298 -5.37 -13.88 -10.98
CA PRO A 298 -5.39 -13.57 -12.40
C PRO A 298 -6.48 -12.54 -12.72
N LEU A 299 -6.19 -11.57 -13.61
CA LEU A 299 -7.21 -10.67 -14.16
C LEU A 299 -7.94 -11.40 -15.31
N GLY A 300 -9.28 -11.37 -15.28
CA GLY A 300 -10.13 -11.95 -16.34
C GLY A 300 -10.65 -13.37 -16.07
N GLY A 301 -10.23 -14.04 -15.00
CA GLY A 301 -10.95 -15.20 -14.46
C GLY A 301 -12.24 -14.72 -13.79
N GLY A 302 -13.42 -15.27 -14.15
CA GLY A 302 -14.71 -14.83 -13.63
C GLY A 302 -14.93 -15.09 -12.14
N GLY A 303 -14.10 -14.50 -11.30
CA GLY A 303 -14.07 -14.66 -9.86
C GLY A 303 -13.35 -13.54 -9.13
N ALA A 304 -13.03 -12.43 -9.80
CA ALA A 304 -12.49 -11.26 -9.11
C ALA A 304 -13.53 -10.77 -8.11
N GLY A 305 -13.30 -11.06 -6.83
CA GLY A 305 -14.14 -10.60 -5.74
C GLY A 305 -14.42 -9.11 -5.89
N ARG A 306 -15.68 -8.74 -6.05
CA ARG A 306 -16.16 -7.37 -5.99
C ARG A 306 -16.03 -6.85 -4.57
N GLY A 307 -14.81 -6.65 -4.13
CA GLY A 307 -14.44 -5.98 -2.90
C GLY A 307 -13.84 -4.60 -3.14
N GLY A 308 -14.03 -4.03 -4.31
CA GLY A 308 -13.65 -2.66 -4.63
C GLY A 308 -14.91 -1.80 -4.64
N GLY A 309 -15.09 -0.95 -3.62
CA GLY A 309 -16.18 0.02 -3.56
C GLY A 309 -16.19 0.99 -4.73
N GLY A 310 -16.78 0.60 -5.84
CA GLY A 310 -17.15 1.49 -6.93
C GLY A 310 -18.43 2.23 -6.53
N GLY A 311 -18.30 3.52 -6.17
CA GLY A 311 -19.44 4.39 -5.97
C GLY A 311 -20.28 4.45 -7.25
N ARG A 312 -21.53 3.98 -7.19
CA ARG A 312 -22.56 4.36 -8.15
C ARG A 312 -23.29 5.56 -7.56
N GLY A 313 -23.20 6.67 -8.25
CA GLY A 313 -24.01 7.84 -8.05
C GLY A 313 -25.52 7.53 -8.10
N GLY A 314 -26.29 8.37 -7.43
CA GLY A 314 -27.68 8.25 -7.06
C GLY A 314 -28.62 7.77 -8.17
N GLY A 315 -29.50 6.88 -7.76
CA GLY A 315 -30.73 6.49 -8.41
C GLY A 315 -31.59 5.87 -7.31
N GLN A 316 -32.70 6.55 -6.99
CA GLN A 316 -33.74 6.02 -6.12
C GLN A 316 -34.30 4.72 -6.73
N GLY A 317 -34.31 3.64 -5.97
CA GLY A 317 -34.89 2.37 -6.38
C GLY A 317 -35.12 1.47 -5.15
N GLN A 318 -36.36 1.20 -4.89
CA GLN A 318 -37.01 0.42 -3.87
C GLN A 318 -36.30 -0.84 -3.40
N GLY A 319 -36.47 -1.15 -2.10
CA GLY A 319 -35.90 -2.30 -1.41
C GLY A 319 -36.11 -3.62 -2.12
N ALA A 320 -35.04 -4.25 -2.51
CA ALA A 320 -34.99 -5.67 -2.80
C ALA A 320 -34.10 -6.31 -1.73
N ALA A 321 -34.60 -7.40 -1.15
CA ALA A 321 -33.89 -8.24 -0.21
C ALA A 321 -32.48 -8.58 -0.75
N ALA A 322 -31.46 -8.50 0.11
CA ALA A 322 -30.09 -8.83 -0.24
C ALA A 322 -30.06 -10.24 -0.87
N ALA A 323 -29.68 -10.31 -2.13
CA ALA A 323 -29.39 -11.59 -2.77
C ALA A 323 -28.27 -12.30 -2.01
N PRO A 324 -28.34 -13.62 -1.80
CA PRO A 324 -27.27 -14.38 -1.18
C PRO A 324 -25.97 -14.15 -1.97
N MET A 325 -24.87 -13.93 -1.25
CA MET A 325 -23.53 -13.80 -1.84
C MET A 325 -23.30 -15.01 -2.75
N PRO A 326 -22.77 -14.81 -3.97
CA PRO A 326 -22.43 -15.95 -4.81
C PRO A 326 -21.43 -16.82 -4.06
N SER A 327 -21.70 -18.13 -4.03
CA SER A 327 -20.75 -19.12 -3.50
C SER A 327 -19.40 -18.93 -4.15
N ASP A 328 -18.33 -18.96 -3.35
CA ASP A 328 -16.94 -18.85 -3.83
C ASP A 328 -16.73 -19.87 -4.97
N PRO A 329 -16.37 -19.43 -6.18
CA PRO A 329 -16.20 -20.34 -7.32
C PRO A 329 -15.00 -21.28 -7.18
N PHE A 330 -14.13 -21.06 -6.16
CA PHE A 330 -12.96 -21.87 -5.91
C PHE A 330 -13.09 -22.58 -4.55
N PRO A 331 -13.41 -23.88 -4.56
CA PRO A 331 -13.47 -24.66 -3.31
C PRO A 331 -12.09 -24.68 -2.64
N VAL A 332 -12.08 -24.45 -1.33
CA VAL A 332 -10.90 -24.68 -0.50
C VAL A 332 -10.76 -26.20 -0.31
N ASP A 333 -9.57 -26.75 -0.53
CA ASP A 333 -9.27 -28.10 -0.08
C ASP A 333 -9.27 -28.13 1.45
N PRO A 334 -10.24 -28.78 2.10
CA PRO A 334 -10.35 -28.76 3.55
C PRO A 334 -9.17 -29.47 4.25
N ALA A 335 -8.37 -30.25 3.53
CA ALA A 335 -7.22 -30.94 4.07
C ALA A 335 -5.94 -30.06 4.07
N GLN A 336 -5.89 -29.03 3.23
CA GLN A 336 -4.68 -28.21 3.06
C GLN A 336 -4.88 -26.73 3.35
N GLY A 337 -6.12 -26.24 3.47
CA GLY A 337 -6.41 -24.81 3.64
C GLY A 337 -5.98 -23.94 2.45
N VAL A 338 -5.56 -24.55 1.36
CA VAL A 338 -4.97 -23.91 0.18
C VAL A 338 -5.97 -23.89 -0.96
N ARG A 339 -6.15 -22.74 -1.58
CA ARG A 339 -6.93 -22.59 -2.82
C ARG A 339 -6.04 -22.93 -4.00
N VAL A 340 -6.06 -24.17 -4.41
CA VAL A 340 -5.34 -24.63 -5.59
C VAL A 340 -6.14 -24.26 -6.83
N ALA A 341 -5.49 -23.62 -7.82
CA ALA A 341 -6.11 -23.42 -9.13
C ALA A 341 -6.58 -24.76 -9.70
N PRO A 342 -7.78 -24.86 -10.29
CA PRO A 342 -8.16 -26.03 -11.02
C PRO A 342 -7.07 -26.32 -12.07
N PRO A 343 -6.78 -27.62 -12.35
CA PRO A 343 -5.77 -27.96 -13.36
C PRO A 343 -6.11 -27.22 -14.65
N ALA A 344 -5.13 -26.48 -15.18
CA ALA A 344 -5.29 -25.77 -16.43
C ALA A 344 -5.72 -26.78 -17.50
N VAL A 345 -6.87 -26.53 -18.14
CA VAL A 345 -7.23 -27.29 -19.36
C VAL A 345 -6.12 -26.99 -20.35
N PRO A 346 -5.42 -28.01 -20.88
CA PRO A 346 -4.35 -27.78 -21.84
C PRO A 346 -4.90 -26.93 -22.99
N PRO A 347 -4.20 -25.88 -23.43
CA PRO A 347 -4.62 -25.13 -24.60
C PRO A 347 -4.67 -26.07 -25.80
N ALA A 348 -5.64 -25.85 -26.68
CA ALA A 348 -5.69 -26.55 -27.93
C ALA A 348 -4.33 -26.43 -28.65
N GLU A 349 -3.83 -27.51 -29.19
CA GLU A 349 -2.52 -27.60 -29.83
C GLU A 349 -2.38 -26.49 -30.89
N GLY A 350 -1.41 -25.56 -30.72
CA GLY A 350 -1.18 -24.44 -31.63
C GLY A 350 -1.81 -23.09 -31.25
N ALA A 351 -2.63 -23.00 -30.21
CA ALA A 351 -3.08 -21.71 -29.70
C ALA A 351 -2.00 -21.05 -28.81
N PRO A 352 -1.69 -19.73 -28.98
CA PRO A 352 -0.80 -19.07 -28.05
C PRO A 352 -1.42 -19.15 -26.66
N ALA A 353 -0.60 -19.52 -25.66
CA ALA A 353 -1.04 -19.60 -24.28
C ALA A 353 -1.68 -18.26 -23.88
N PRO A 354 -2.91 -18.27 -23.30
CA PRO A 354 -3.56 -17.03 -22.93
C PRO A 354 -2.67 -16.28 -21.91
N THR A 355 -2.28 -15.04 -22.24
CA THR A 355 -1.55 -14.17 -21.32
C THR A 355 -2.45 -13.88 -20.13
N THR A 356 -2.14 -14.48 -19.01
CA THR A 356 -2.89 -14.28 -17.77
C THR A 356 -2.35 -13.03 -17.08
N LYS A 357 -2.92 -11.88 -17.44
CA LYS A 357 -2.68 -10.65 -16.65
C LYS A 357 -3.12 -10.89 -15.20
N GLY A 358 -2.42 -10.29 -14.26
CA GLY A 358 -2.73 -10.41 -12.86
C GLY A 358 -1.99 -9.38 -12.04
N PHE A 359 -2.10 -9.52 -10.74
CA PHE A 359 -1.42 -8.63 -9.79
C PHE A 359 -1.00 -9.39 -8.54
N ILE A 360 -0.15 -8.77 -7.76
CA ILE A 360 0.13 -9.09 -6.35
C ILE A 360 0.09 -7.81 -5.53
N ALA A 361 -0.56 -7.83 -4.38
CA ALA A 361 -0.40 -6.84 -3.34
C ALA A 361 0.39 -7.44 -2.19
N PHE A 362 1.39 -6.71 -1.71
CA PHE A 362 2.01 -6.93 -0.41
C PHE A 362 1.57 -5.76 0.46
N GLU A 363 0.65 -6.01 1.38
CA GLU A 363 0.06 -4.97 2.21
C GLU A 363 0.80 -4.87 3.55
N PRO A 364 1.65 -3.85 3.75
CA PRO A 364 2.21 -3.60 5.07
C PRO A 364 1.09 -3.24 6.05
N MET A 365 0.88 -4.05 7.09
CA MET A 365 -0.11 -3.76 8.13
C MET A 365 0.52 -3.76 9.51
N VAL A 366 0.07 -2.86 10.38
CA VAL A 366 0.53 -2.80 11.78
C VAL A 366 0.00 -3.98 12.57
N ALA A 367 -1.20 -4.46 12.23
CA ALA A 367 -1.87 -5.57 12.88
C ALA A 367 -2.62 -6.43 11.83
N ILE A 368 -3.10 -7.59 12.23
CA ILE A 368 -3.88 -8.49 11.36
C ILE A 368 -5.25 -7.90 11.04
N THR A 369 -5.92 -8.45 10.03
CA THR A 369 -7.35 -8.23 9.77
C THR A 369 -8.14 -8.48 11.04
N ASN A 370 -9.12 -7.61 11.35
CA ASN A 370 -9.99 -7.71 12.54
C ASN A 370 -9.26 -7.62 13.89
N ALA A 371 -8.06 -7.06 13.93
CA ALA A 371 -7.21 -7.05 15.12
C ALA A 371 -7.88 -6.42 16.35
N LEU A 372 -8.66 -5.33 16.17
CA LEU A 372 -9.36 -4.65 17.27
C LEU A 372 -10.33 -5.58 17.99
N ASN A 373 -11.15 -6.31 17.23
CA ASN A 373 -12.17 -7.19 17.78
C ASN A 373 -11.57 -8.51 18.28
N LEU A 374 -10.57 -9.03 17.58
CA LEU A 374 -9.83 -10.22 18.05
C LEU A 374 -8.99 -9.96 19.29
N SER A 375 -8.47 -8.74 19.44
CA SER A 375 -7.76 -8.35 20.68
C SER A 375 -8.71 -8.28 21.87
N GLN A 376 -9.91 -7.73 21.70
CA GLN A 376 -10.95 -7.73 22.74
C GLN A 376 -11.36 -9.15 23.15
N LYS A 377 -11.37 -10.09 22.21
CA LYS A 377 -11.65 -11.51 22.45
C LYS A 377 -10.47 -12.26 23.06
N GLY A 378 -9.31 -11.60 23.28
CA GLY A 378 -8.08 -12.19 23.81
C GLY A 378 -7.33 -13.11 22.83
N VAL A 379 -7.74 -13.11 21.54
CA VAL A 379 -7.17 -13.93 20.48
C VAL A 379 -5.90 -13.29 19.90
N TYR A 380 -5.95 -11.98 19.57
CA TYR A 380 -4.80 -11.24 19.06
C TYR A 380 -4.14 -10.45 20.20
N LYS A 381 -2.82 -10.64 20.43
CA LYS A 381 -2.11 -10.06 21.57
C LYS A 381 -1.11 -8.95 21.21
N ASP A 382 -0.83 -8.76 19.92
CA ASP A 382 0.21 -7.83 19.45
C ASP A 382 -0.36 -6.46 19.03
N LEU A 383 -1.56 -6.11 19.52
CA LEU A 383 -2.18 -4.82 19.24
C LEU A 383 -1.32 -3.68 19.83
N GLN A 384 -0.82 -2.83 18.94
CA GLN A 384 -0.08 -1.63 19.33
C GLN A 384 -1.03 -0.51 19.72
N SER A 385 -0.60 0.36 20.63
CA SER A 385 -1.35 1.56 21.01
C SER A 385 -0.39 2.73 21.27
N ILE A 386 -0.93 3.95 21.15
CA ILE A 386 -0.23 5.19 21.44
C ILE A 386 -0.83 5.76 22.72
N PRO A 387 -0.06 5.98 23.79
CA PRO A 387 -0.57 6.62 25.01
C PRO A 387 -1.01 8.07 24.72
N PRO A 388 -1.84 8.68 25.60
CA PRO A 388 -2.19 10.09 25.51
C PRO A 388 -0.95 10.98 25.36
N GLY A 389 -0.96 11.89 24.36
CA GLY A 389 0.17 12.76 24.04
C GLY A 389 1.38 12.08 23.42
N GLY A 390 1.32 10.77 23.22
CA GLY A 390 2.39 9.99 22.60
C GLY A 390 2.33 9.99 21.06
N SER A 391 3.33 9.35 20.45
CA SER A 391 3.38 9.15 19.00
C SER A 391 3.87 7.75 18.61
N TRP A 392 3.48 7.34 17.43
CA TRP A 392 3.95 6.14 16.74
C TRP A 392 4.50 6.58 15.38
N GLU A 393 5.61 6.01 14.95
CA GLU A 393 6.20 6.27 13.65
C GLU A 393 6.81 5.00 13.09
N GLU A 394 6.61 4.74 11.80
CA GLU A 394 7.22 3.63 11.09
C GLU A 394 7.32 3.92 9.58
N SER A 395 8.24 3.20 8.93
CA SER A 395 8.46 3.26 7.48
C SER A 395 8.33 1.89 6.82
N PHE A 396 7.93 1.89 5.56
CA PHE A 396 8.19 0.80 4.63
C PHE A 396 8.77 1.37 3.33
N TRP A 397 9.38 0.50 2.51
CA TRP A 397 10.05 0.92 1.29
C TRP A 397 9.63 0.07 0.10
N LEU A 398 9.54 0.71 -1.07
CA LEU A 398 9.54 0.03 -2.36
C LEU A 398 10.88 0.24 -3.05
N MET A 399 11.46 -0.83 -3.54
CA MET A 399 12.76 -0.85 -4.19
C MET A 399 12.75 -1.84 -5.35
N THR A 400 13.51 -1.54 -6.42
CA THR A 400 13.63 -2.43 -7.57
C THR A 400 15.07 -2.88 -7.77
N LYS A 401 15.24 -4.06 -8.38
CA LYS A 401 16.52 -4.59 -8.79
C LYS A 401 16.41 -5.20 -10.18
N GLY A 402 17.38 -4.96 -11.05
CA GLY A 402 17.38 -5.51 -12.41
C GLY A 402 16.47 -4.80 -13.43
N TYR A 403 15.86 -3.67 -13.07
CA TYR A 403 15.00 -2.87 -13.96
C TYR A 403 15.79 -2.10 -15.00
#